data_3680738d29942e2d46b7f3a4e914b548
#
_entry.id   3680738d29942e2d46b7f3a4e914b548
#
_cell.length_a   1.000
_cell.length_b   1.000
_cell.length_c   1.000
_cell.angle_alpha   90.00
_cell.angle_beta   90.00
_cell.angle_gamma   90.00
#
_symmetry.space_group_name_H-M   'P 1'
#
loop_
_entity.id
_entity.type
_entity.pdbx_description
1 polymer ?
#
loop_
_entity_poly.entity_id
_entity_poly.type
_entity_poly.pdbx_seq_one_letter_code
_entity_poly.pdbx_strand_id
1 'polypeptide(L)'
;MKTKSYVTTLLKFALAFTFSFILLILANVNVEAKTATVTNLKETDIEPYENPDITLTWDAVSSGDQTIYYRLEISEDKITWKDEGSYYEPTAKIHAPSGKSVFYARVCAYTAPYDYAYMDDKNLCDIGNWSDTLKVVARISDKTSKIIGTKATAASLSFKWAAVSGASGYKVVYYPSGLSDLSKELTTSTNSCTIKNLKEDGS
;
A
#
# COMPACT_ATOMS: atom_id res chain seq x y z
N MET A 1 50.08 -52.13 -32.46
CA MET A 1 48.79 -51.48 -32.82
C MET A 1 47.71 -51.64 -31.76
N LYS A 2 48.04 -51.74 -30.46
CA LYS A 2 47.07 -51.88 -29.34
C LYS A 2 46.94 -50.62 -28.42
N THR A 3 47.86 -49.68 -28.53
CA THR A 3 47.90 -48.49 -27.66
C THR A 3 46.87 -47.43 -28.00
N LYS A 4 46.42 -47.33 -29.26
CA LYS A 4 45.38 -46.34 -29.65
C LYS A 4 43.97 -46.59 -29.08
N SER A 5 43.66 -47.89 -28.80
CA SER A 5 42.35 -48.30 -28.30
C SER A 5 42.14 -47.90 -26.81
N TYR A 6 43.20 -47.98 -25.99
CA TYR A 6 43.11 -47.65 -24.55
C TYR A 6 42.98 -46.12 -24.29
N VAL A 7 43.68 -45.35 -25.10
CA VAL A 7 43.63 -43.88 -24.95
C VAL A 7 42.24 -43.34 -25.31
N THR A 8 41.60 -43.86 -26.36
CA THR A 8 40.23 -43.46 -26.72
C THR A 8 39.19 -43.94 -25.74
N THR A 9 39.39 -45.09 -25.10
CA THR A 9 38.46 -45.57 -24.06
C THR A 9 38.62 -44.78 -22.76
N LEU A 10 39.84 -44.50 -22.33
CA LEU A 10 40.11 -43.62 -21.16
C LEU A 10 39.58 -42.19 -21.37
N LEU A 11 39.71 -41.62 -22.57
CA LEU A 11 39.18 -40.29 -22.87
C LEU A 11 37.65 -40.26 -22.84
N LYS A 12 36.96 -41.31 -23.29
CA LYS A 12 35.51 -41.43 -23.20
C LYS A 12 35.03 -41.59 -21.76
N PHE A 13 35.75 -42.31 -20.91
CA PHE A 13 35.44 -42.43 -19.49
C PHE A 13 35.69 -41.11 -18.75
N ALA A 14 36.78 -40.40 -19.03
CA ALA A 14 37.05 -39.10 -18.45
C ALA A 14 36.00 -38.07 -18.85
N LEU A 15 35.58 -38.05 -20.12
CA LEU A 15 34.52 -37.14 -20.60
C LEU A 15 33.16 -37.47 -19.99
N ALA A 16 32.81 -38.77 -19.84
CA ALA A 16 31.56 -39.15 -19.17
C ALA A 16 31.56 -38.83 -17.67
N PHE A 17 32.70 -38.94 -17.01
CA PHE A 17 32.82 -38.63 -15.59
C PHE A 17 32.76 -37.12 -15.32
N THR A 18 33.38 -36.29 -16.16
CA THR A 18 33.29 -34.84 -16.08
C THR A 18 31.89 -34.33 -16.38
N PHE A 19 31.18 -34.91 -17.34
CA PHE A 19 29.81 -34.54 -17.67
C PHE A 19 28.83 -34.94 -16.56
N SER A 20 29.02 -36.12 -15.94
CA SER A 20 28.21 -36.56 -14.78
C SER A 20 28.47 -35.69 -13.55
N PHE A 21 29.71 -35.25 -13.33
CA PHE A 21 30.06 -34.39 -12.20
C PHE A 21 29.52 -32.97 -12.39
N ILE A 22 29.54 -32.44 -13.61
CA ILE A 22 28.91 -31.14 -13.93
C ILE A 22 27.39 -31.22 -13.78
N LEU A 23 26.76 -32.32 -14.19
CA LEU A 23 25.32 -32.53 -14.02
C LEU A 23 24.94 -32.67 -12.53
N LEU A 24 25.80 -33.29 -11.72
CA LEU A 24 25.60 -33.42 -10.27
C LEU A 24 25.75 -32.09 -9.54
N ILE A 25 26.67 -31.21 -9.98
CA ILE A 25 26.83 -29.86 -9.44
C ILE A 25 25.62 -28.98 -9.81
N LEU A 26 25.06 -29.13 -11.01
CA LEU A 26 23.87 -28.44 -11.45
C LEU A 26 22.59 -28.93 -10.74
N ALA A 27 22.56 -30.19 -10.29
CA ALA A 27 21.42 -30.75 -9.58
C ALA A 27 21.36 -30.32 -8.08
N ASN A 28 22.43 -29.77 -7.56
CA ASN A 28 22.48 -29.23 -6.18
C ASN A 28 22.41 -27.70 -6.09
N VAL A 29 22.05 -27.02 -7.16
CA VAL A 29 21.58 -25.66 -7.05
C VAL A 29 20.18 -25.77 -6.45
N ASN A 30 20.09 -25.76 -5.14
CA ASN A 30 18.84 -25.41 -4.46
C ASN A 30 18.50 -24.01 -4.91
N VAL A 31 17.68 -23.89 -5.95
CA VAL A 31 16.96 -22.66 -6.21
C VAL A 31 15.97 -22.57 -5.05
N GLU A 32 16.38 -21.94 -3.97
CA GLU A 32 15.44 -21.56 -2.93
C GLU A 32 14.36 -20.73 -3.63
N ALA A 33 13.13 -21.21 -3.50
CA ALA A 33 12.00 -20.50 -4.10
C ALA A 33 11.91 -19.14 -3.41
N LYS A 34 12.29 -18.11 -4.15
CA LYS A 34 12.17 -16.73 -3.64
C LYS A 34 10.72 -16.50 -3.21
N THR A 35 10.55 -15.86 -2.06
CA THR A 35 9.23 -15.49 -1.55
C THR A 35 8.40 -14.80 -2.66
N ALA A 36 7.16 -15.24 -2.82
CA ALA A 36 6.30 -14.77 -3.91
C ALA A 36 6.06 -13.26 -3.83
N THR A 37 5.86 -12.64 -4.98
CA THR A 37 5.52 -11.22 -5.07
C THR A 37 4.11 -10.98 -4.53
N VAL A 38 3.96 -9.97 -3.71
CA VAL A 38 2.65 -9.53 -3.20
C VAL A 38 1.84 -8.91 -4.35
N THR A 39 0.55 -9.26 -4.40
CA THR A 39 -0.40 -8.75 -5.39
C THR A 39 -1.58 -8.04 -4.74
N ASN A 40 -2.37 -7.32 -5.55
CA ASN A 40 -3.59 -6.63 -5.13
C ASN A 40 -3.42 -5.64 -3.96
N LEU A 41 -2.25 -4.96 -3.90
CA LEU A 41 -2.08 -3.85 -2.97
C LEU A 41 -3.09 -2.75 -3.29
N LYS A 42 -3.93 -2.42 -2.33
CA LYS A 42 -5.01 -1.43 -2.47
C LYS A 42 -5.34 -0.73 -1.17
N GLU A 43 -5.92 0.43 -1.27
CA GLU A 43 -6.59 1.14 -0.18
C GLU A 43 -8.00 0.57 0.01
N THR A 44 -8.39 0.22 1.24
CA THR A 44 -9.68 -0.43 1.51
C THR A 44 -10.57 0.35 2.46
N ASP A 45 -10.00 1.16 3.31
CA ASP A 45 -10.78 1.91 4.27
C ASP A 45 -10.59 3.40 4.04
N ILE A 46 -11.72 4.05 3.81
CA ILE A 46 -11.79 5.45 3.53
C ILE A 46 -12.65 6.07 4.63
N GLU A 47 -12.20 5.92 5.90
CA GLU A 47 -12.88 6.61 7.00
C GLU A 47 -12.85 8.12 6.80
N PRO A 48 -13.99 8.79 6.93
CA PRO A 48 -14.04 10.23 6.75
C PRO A 48 -13.57 10.97 8.00
N TYR A 49 -12.71 11.93 7.83
CA TYR A 49 -12.49 13.15 8.64
C TYR A 49 -11.86 13.04 10.02
N GLU A 50 -12.13 12.03 10.80
CA GLU A 50 -11.70 12.00 12.21
C GLU A 50 -10.47 11.13 12.44
N ASN A 51 -10.18 10.27 11.50
CA ASN A 51 -9.00 9.41 11.54
C ASN A 51 -8.18 9.61 10.25
N PRO A 52 -6.95 10.17 10.35
CA PRO A 52 -6.07 10.31 9.20
C PRO A 52 -5.47 8.96 8.74
N ASP A 53 -5.85 7.86 9.38
CA ASP A 53 -5.35 6.53 9.05
C ASP A 53 -5.86 6.08 7.68
N ILE A 54 -4.95 5.52 6.92
CA ILE A 54 -5.21 4.90 5.63
C ILE A 54 -4.97 3.41 5.80
N THR A 55 -5.99 2.61 5.57
CA THR A 55 -5.85 1.16 5.61
C THR A 55 -5.47 0.64 4.23
N LEU A 56 -4.32 0.00 4.15
CA LEU A 56 -3.86 -0.73 2.98
C LEU A 56 -4.06 -2.22 3.20
N THR A 57 -4.46 -2.94 2.16
CA THR A 57 -4.55 -4.41 2.17
C THR A 57 -3.96 -4.97 0.89
N TRP A 58 -3.55 -6.24 0.94
CA TRP A 58 -2.99 -6.98 -0.17
C TRP A 58 -3.33 -8.46 -0.07
N ASP A 59 -3.02 -9.23 -1.10
CA ASP A 59 -3.20 -10.67 -1.06
C ASP A 59 -2.14 -11.32 -0.17
N ALA A 60 -2.58 -12.25 0.67
CA ALA A 60 -1.68 -13.04 1.49
C ALA A 60 -0.77 -13.92 0.61
N VAL A 61 0.51 -13.95 0.95
CA VAL A 61 1.50 -14.85 0.35
C VAL A 61 1.63 -16.09 1.20
N SER A 62 1.75 -17.26 0.57
CA SER A 62 2.02 -18.53 1.23
C SER A 62 3.44 -19.01 0.92
N SER A 63 4.14 -19.52 1.90
CA SER A 63 5.48 -20.11 1.76
C SER A 63 5.60 -21.46 2.45
N GLY A 64 4.57 -22.30 2.39
CA GLY A 64 4.56 -23.59 3.07
C GLY A 64 4.59 -23.43 4.59
N ASP A 65 5.59 -24.00 5.26
CA ASP A 65 5.70 -24.01 6.71
C ASP A 65 6.41 -22.78 7.31
N GLN A 66 6.85 -21.82 6.48
CA GLN A 66 7.58 -20.65 6.94
C GLN A 66 6.62 -19.51 7.29
N THR A 67 6.96 -18.75 8.30
CA THR A 67 6.22 -17.53 8.65
C THR A 67 6.53 -16.43 7.64
N ILE A 68 5.47 -15.85 7.07
CA ILE A 68 5.56 -14.71 6.17
C ILE A 68 5.41 -13.41 6.97
N TYR A 69 6.24 -12.47 6.62
CA TYR A 69 6.20 -11.08 7.05
C TYR A 69 6.06 -10.18 5.83
N TYR A 70 5.52 -8.99 6.02
CA TYR A 70 5.36 -7.99 4.98
C TYR A 70 6.09 -6.72 5.38
N ARG A 71 6.91 -6.18 4.49
CA ARG A 71 7.50 -4.86 4.63
C ARG A 71 6.78 -3.87 3.74
N LEU A 72 6.35 -2.77 4.34
CA LEU A 72 5.69 -1.67 3.65
C LEU A 72 6.64 -0.49 3.55
N GLU A 73 6.72 0.09 2.37
CA GLU A 73 7.45 1.34 2.15
C GLU A 73 6.55 2.35 1.47
N ILE A 74 6.76 3.62 1.81
CA ILE A 74 6.10 4.75 1.17
C ILE A 74 7.11 5.68 0.50
N SER A 75 6.65 6.44 -0.49
CA SER A 75 7.46 7.39 -1.24
C SER A 75 6.62 8.58 -1.71
N GLU A 76 7.21 9.76 -1.77
CA GLU A 76 6.60 10.94 -2.36
C GLU A 76 6.89 11.08 -3.86
N ASP A 77 7.96 10.46 -4.34
CA ASP A 77 8.52 10.66 -5.68
C ASP A 77 8.73 9.35 -6.48
N LYS A 78 8.44 8.17 -5.88
CA LYS A 78 8.74 6.82 -6.39
C LYS A 78 10.24 6.49 -6.52
N ILE A 79 11.12 7.35 -6.05
CA ILE A 79 12.57 7.20 -6.11
C ILE A 79 13.12 6.92 -4.71
N THR A 80 12.76 7.78 -3.77
CA THR A 80 13.17 7.67 -2.37
C THR A 80 12.07 6.97 -1.58
N TRP A 81 12.38 5.81 -1.02
CA TRP A 81 11.44 4.99 -0.28
C TRP A 81 11.79 5.00 1.20
N LYS A 82 10.77 5.21 2.03
CA LYS A 82 10.86 5.21 3.49
C LYS A 82 10.13 3.98 4.02
N ASP A 83 10.77 3.29 4.94
CA ASP A 83 10.19 2.16 5.66
C ASP A 83 9.08 2.64 6.61
N GLU A 84 7.91 2.03 6.51
CA GLU A 84 6.76 2.25 7.40
C GLU A 84 6.55 1.09 8.37
N GLY A 85 7.35 0.02 8.24
CA GLY A 85 7.36 -1.10 9.17
C GLY A 85 7.07 -2.45 8.56
N SER A 86 7.04 -3.44 9.45
CA SER A 86 6.81 -4.85 9.13
C SER A 86 5.51 -5.34 9.76
N TYR A 87 4.79 -6.18 9.03
CA TYR A 87 3.46 -6.64 9.38
C TYR A 87 3.38 -8.17 9.25
N TYR A 88 2.60 -8.82 10.11
CA TYR A 88 2.27 -10.24 10.00
C TYR A 88 1.04 -10.49 9.14
N GLU A 89 0.07 -9.61 9.25
CA GLU A 89 -1.18 -9.69 8.51
C GLU A 89 -1.06 -8.94 7.17
N PRO A 90 -1.82 -9.34 6.14
CA PRO A 90 -1.80 -8.69 4.84
C PRO A 90 -2.56 -7.36 4.85
N THR A 91 -2.35 -6.56 5.89
CA THR A 91 -2.96 -5.25 6.10
C THR A 91 -2.04 -4.34 6.90
N ALA A 92 -2.12 -3.05 6.65
CA ALA A 92 -1.42 -2.03 7.40
C ALA A 92 -2.28 -0.78 7.55
N LYS A 93 -2.14 -0.12 8.70
CA LYS A 93 -2.64 1.26 8.90
C LYS A 93 -1.46 2.21 8.87
N ILE A 94 -1.53 3.20 8.00
CA ILE A 94 -0.47 4.19 7.81
C ILE A 94 -1.04 5.60 7.82
N HIS A 95 -0.16 6.58 8.00
CA HIS A 95 -0.49 7.99 7.91
C HIS A 95 0.11 8.58 6.65
N ALA A 96 -0.58 9.55 6.07
CA ALA A 96 -0.01 10.32 4.98
C ALA A 96 1.24 11.08 5.44
N PRO A 97 2.28 11.19 4.61
CA PRO A 97 3.39 12.10 4.88
C PRO A 97 2.88 13.52 5.10
N SER A 98 3.47 14.23 6.06
CA SER A 98 3.04 15.58 6.45
C SER A 98 2.94 16.53 5.27
N GLY A 99 1.78 17.15 5.09
CA GLY A 99 1.53 18.11 4.00
C GLY A 99 1.38 17.49 2.61
N LYS A 100 1.29 16.16 2.50
CA LYS A 100 1.13 15.47 1.21
C LYS A 100 -0.27 14.89 1.08
N SER A 101 -0.92 15.23 -0.01
CA SER A 101 -2.22 14.66 -0.39
C SER A 101 -2.08 13.46 -1.35
N VAL A 102 -0.91 13.27 -1.92
CA VAL A 102 -0.58 12.14 -2.81
C VAL A 102 0.78 11.60 -2.42
N PHE A 103 0.86 10.30 -2.27
CA PHE A 103 2.10 9.55 -2.09
C PHE A 103 1.95 8.15 -2.70
N TYR A 104 2.98 7.34 -2.60
CA TYR A 104 3.04 6.02 -3.20
C TYR A 104 3.40 5.00 -2.14
N ALA A 105 2.84 3.80 -2.26
CA ALA A 105 3.12 2.68 -1.38
C ALA A 105 3.53 1.45 -2.20
N ARG A 106 4.38 0.61 -1.61
CA ARG A 106 4.72 -0.71 -2.11
C ARG A 106 4.94 -1.65 -0.93
N VAL A 107 4.72 -2.92 -1.15
CA VAL A 107 4.90 -3.96 -0.14
C VAL A 107 5.66 -5.13 -0.73
N CYS A 108 6.54 -5.75 0.06
CA CYS A 108 7.13 -7.04 -0.29
C CYS A 108 6.88 -8.03 0.85
N ALA A 109 6.79 -9.32 0.47
CA ALA A 109 6.78 -10.40 1.44
C ALA A 109 8.21 -10.89 1.68
N TYR A 110 8.50 -11.33 2.90
CA TYR A 110 9.77 -11.96 3.24
C TYR A 110 9.59 -13.03 4.30
N THR A 111 10.54 -13.95 4.36
CA THR A 111 10.66 -14.93 5.43
C THR A 111 11.90 -14.63 6.24
N ALA A 112 11.84 -14.83 7.57
CA ALA A 112 12.99 -14.70 8.45
C ALA A 112 13.03 -15.90 9.40
N PRO A 113 14.23 -16.43 9.74
CA PRO A 113 14.32 -17.66 10.51
C PRO A 113 13.81 -17.54 11.96
N TYR A 114 13.82 -16.36 12.57
CA TYR A 114 13.49 -16.22 13.99
C TYR A 114 12.79 -14.93 14.42
N ASP A 115 13.01 -13.81 13.74
CA ASP A 115 12.44 -12.53 14.13
C ASP A 115 12.55 -11.53 12.97
N TYR A 116 11.58 -10.64 12.88
CA TYR A 116 11.53 -9.54 11.92
C TYR A 116 12.68 -8.51 12.13
N ALA A 117 13.33 -8.53 13.30
CA ALA A 117 14.45 -7.63 13.62
C ALA A 117 15.66 -7.76 12.67
N TYR A 118 15.76 -8.86 11.93
CA TYR A 118 16.88 -9.14 11.03
C TYR A 118 16.61 -8.79 9.56
N MET A 119 15.56 -8.09 9.30
CA MET A 119 15.16 -7.76 7.93
C MET A 119 16.21 -6.98 7.12
N ASP A 120 17.07 -6.21 7.79
CA ASP A 120 18.16 -5.49 7.13
C ASP A 120 19.34 -6.41 6.74
N ASP A 121 19.41 -7.61 7.30
CA ASP A 121 20.39 -8.61 6.91
C ASP A 121 19.83 -9.49 5.77
N LYS A 122 20.13 -9.09 4.54
CA LYS A 122 19.72 -9.81 3.32
C LYS A 122 20.25 -11.25 3.23
N ASN A 123 21.20 -11.62 4.09
CA ASN A 123 21.73 -12.98 4.14
C ASN A 123 20.87 -13.91 5.00
N LEU A 124 20.04 -13.35 5.89
CA LEU A 124 19.20 -14.10 6.81
C LEU A 124 17.72 -14.15 6.37
N CYS A 125 17.31 -13.26 5.48
CA CYS A 125 15.93 -13.13 5.03
C CYS A 125 15.80 -13.47 3.54
N ASP A 126 14.83 -14.32 3.18
CA ASP A 126 14.40 -14.45 1.79
C ASP A 126 13.38 -13.35 1.50
N ILE A 127 13.84 -12.30 0.81
CA ILE A 127 13.05 -11.13 0.48
C ILE A 127 12.49 -11.28 -0.93
N GLY A 128 11.16 -11.27 -1.04
CA GLY A 128 10.43 -11.28 -2.30
C GLY A 128 10.63 -10.01 -3.14
N ASN A 129 10.01 -9.99 -4.30
CA ASN A 129 9.94 -8.75 -5.10
C ASN A 129 8.92 -7.79 -4.49
N TRP A 130 9.15 -6.50 -4.72
CA TRP A 130 8.15 -5.48 -4.42
C TRP A 130 6.90 -5.67 -5.28
N SER A 131 5.75 -5.37 -4.70
CA SER A 131 4.49 -5.25 -5.43
C SER A 131 4.53 -4.15 -6.48
N ASP A 132 3.53 -4.09 -7.34
CA ASP A 132 3.22 -2.89 -8.09
C ASP A 132 3.04 -1.71 -7.14
N THR A 133 3.45 -0.53 -7.60
CA THR A 133 3.35 0.69 -6.82
C THR A 133 1.92 1.20 -6.81
N LEU A 134 1.32 1.28 -5.63
CA LEU A 134 0.02 1.90 -5.41
C LEU A 134 0.18 3.43 -5.29
N LYS A 135 -0.61 4.17 -6.05
CA LYS A 135 -0.81 5.60 -5.78
C LYS A 135 -1.88 5.76 -4.71
N VAL A 136 -1.51 6.30 -3.57
CA VAL A 136 -2.41 6.60 -2.45
C VAL A 136 -2.79 8.07 -2.51
N VAL A 137 -4.08 8.36 -2.36
CA VAL A 137 -4.58 9.74 -2.26
C VAL A 137 -5.05 9.97 -0.84
N ALA A 138 -4.18 10.58 -0.05
CA ALA A 138 -4.50 10.91 1.32
C ALA A 138 -5.69 11.86 1.39
N ARG A 139 -6.57 11.61 2.31
CA ARG A 139 -7.62 12.56 2.63
C ARG A 139 -7.04 13.65 3.49
N ILE A 140 -7.36 14.86 3.12
CA ILE A 140 -6.99 16.02 3.91
C ILE A 140 -7.99 16.07 5.05
N SER A 141 -7.52 15.87 6.27
CA SER A 141 -8.31 16.03 7.49
C SER A 141 -8.53 17.50 7.88
N ASP A 142 -8.01 18.43 7.11
CA ASP A 142 -8.15 19.85 7.40
C ASP A 142 -9.60 20.28 7.26
N LYS A 143 -10.20 20.59 8.39
CA LYS A 143 -11.48 21.30 8.43
C LYS A 143 -11.25 22.68 7.86
N THR A 144 -12.13 23.11 6.94
CA THR A 144 -12.07 24.50 6.52
C THR A 144 -12.44 25.36 7.73
N SER A 145 -11.54 26.22 8.12
CA SER A 145 -11.68 27.00 9.35
C SER A 145 -12.69 28.13 9.24
N LYS A 146 -13.16 28.45 8.03
CA LYS A 146 -13.97 29.66 7.82
C LYS A 146 -14.91 29.55 6.62
N ILE A 147 -16.18 29.79 6.87
CA ILE A 147 -17.14 30.14 5.82
C ILE A 147 -16.88 31.57 5.42
N ILE A 148 -16.64 31.85 4.14
CA ILE A 148 -16.23 33.14 3.61
C ILE A 148 -17.35 33.91 2.89
N GLY A 149 -18.50 33.31 2.75
CA GLY A 149 -19.67 33.98 2.17
C GLY A 149 -20.91 33.14 2.34
N THR A 150 -22.00 33.78 2.64
CA THR A 150 -23.33 33.17 2.76
C THR A 150 -24.37 34.00 2.04
N LYS A 151 -25.36 33.31 1.48
CA LYS A 151 -26.58 33.92 0.91
C LYS A 151 -27.76 33.03 1.29
N ALA A 152 -28.70 33.59 2.00
CA ALA A 152 -29.94 32.92 2.43
C ALA A 152 -31.14 33.42 1.65
N THR A 153 -32.09 32.54 1.42
CA THR A 153 -33.46 32.82 0.99
C THR A 153 -34.41 32.08 1.93
N ALA A 154 -35.73 32.30 1.79
CA ALA A 154 -36.72 31.56 2.60
C ALA A 154 -36.61 30.04 2.54
N ALA A 155 -36.07 29.46 1.46
CA ALA A 155 -36.03 28.02 1.26
C ALA A 155 -34.63 27.48 0.92
N SER A 156 -33.58 28.30 0.99
CA SER A 156 -32.23 27.85 0.64
C SER A 156 -31.15 28.63 1.39
N LEU A 157 -30.04 27.97 1.63
CA LEU A 157 -28.79 28.52 2.15
C LEU A 157 -27.65 28.19 1.22
N SER A 158 -27.02 29.19 0.63
CA SER A 158 -25.79 29.05 -0.15
C SER A 158 -24.62 29.59 0.65
N PHE A 159 -23.51 28.86 0.66
CA PHE A 159 -22.29 29.27 1.33
C PHE A 159 -21.07 28.75 0.63
N LYS A 160 -19.94 29.37 0.89
CA LYS A 160 -18.64 28.96 0.41
C LYS A 160 -17.59 29.13 1.50
N TRP A 161 -16.50 28.41 1.35
CA TRP A 161 -15.38 28.37 2.29
C TRP A 161 -14.05 28.51 1.58
N ALA A 162 -12.99 28.69 2.35
CA ALA A 162 -11.63 28.72 1.78
C ALA A 162 -11.31 27.35 1.16
N ALA A 163 -10.78 27.34 -0.05
CA ALA A 163 -10.33 26.11 -0.67
C ALA A 163 -9.18 25.50 0.14
N VAL A 164 -9.22 24.19 0.34
CA VAL A 164 -8.14 23.43 0.93
C VAL A 164 -7.26 22.90 -0.18
N SER A 165 -5.95 23.15 -0.10
CA SER A 165 -5.00 22.72 -1.13
C SER A 165 -5.00 21.19 -1.23
N GLY A 166 -5.13 20.64 -2.44
CA GLY A 166 -5.15 19.21 -2.71
C GLY A 166 -6.47 18.51 -2.41
N ALA A 167 -7.50 19.20 -1.90
CA ALA A 167 -8.81 18.58 -1.71
C ALA A 167 -9.46 18.24 -3.04
N SER A 168 -9.88 16.99 -3.23
CA SER A 168 -10.64 16.54 -4.39
C SER A 168 -12.14 16.80 -4.26
N GLY A 169 -12.60 17.15 -3.05
CA GLY A 169 -13.99 17.45 -2.73
C GLY A 169 -14.17 17.76 -1.25
N TYR A 170 -15.40 18.02 -0.88
CA TYR A 170 -15.79 18.39 0.47
C TYR A 170 -17.04 17.64 0.91
N LYS A 171 -17.07 17.27 2.16
CA LYS A 171 -18.27 16.78 2.84
C LYS A 171 -18.83 17.92 3.69
N VAL A 172 -20.08 18.24 3.51
CA VAL A 172 -20.79 19.27 4.26
C VAL A 172 -21.82 18.59 5.16
N VAL A 173 -21.69 18.83 6.46
CA VAL A 173 -22.65 18.38 7.46
C VAL A 173 -23.44 19.60 7.94
N TYR A 174 -24.75 19.50 7.96
CA TYR A 174 -25.63 20.58 8.41
C TYR A 174 -26.80 20.03 9.22
N TYR A 175 -27.26 20.79 10.18
CA TYR A 175 -28.36 20.44 11.07
C TYR A 175 -29.07 21.69 11.58
N PRO A 176 -30.35 21.59 12.01
CA PRO A 176 -31.03 22.69 12.69
C PRO A 176 -30.34 23.05 14.00
N SER A 177 -30.35 24.32 14.36
CA SER A 177 -29.71 24.78 15.59
C SER A 177 -30.24 24.01 16.81
N GLY A 178 -29.34 23.47 17.61
CA GLY A 178 -29.66 22.67 18.79
C GLY A 178 -30.11 21.22 18.54
N LEU A 179 -30.16 20.74 17.28
CA LEU A 179 -30.63 19.42 16.89
C LEU A 179 -29.57 18.68 16.07
N SER A 180 -28.39 18.44 16.66
CA SER A 180 -27.28 17.73 16.00
C SER A 180 -27.64 16.33 15.54
N ASP A 181 -28.59 15.66 16.24
CA ASP A 181 -29.06 14.32 15.90
C ASP A 181 -29.83 14.27 14.58
N LEU A 182 -30.28 15.44 14.07
CA LEU A 182 -30.93 15.59 12.77
C LEU A 182 -29.96 16.02 11.68
N SER A 183 -28.69 15.70 11.84
CA SER A 183 -27.65 16.06 10.86
C SER A 183 -27.92 15.42 9.50
N LYS A 184 -27.67 16.20 8.46
CA LYS A 184 -27.68 15.77 7.05
C LYS A 184 -26.34 16.02 6.43
N GLU A 185 -25.99 15.21 5.46
CA GLU A 185 -24.71 15.29 4.76
C GLU A 185 -24.92 15.51 3.28
N LEU A 186 -24.01 16.22 2.66
CA LEU A 186 -23.87 16.32 1.21
C LEU A 186 -22.39 16.40 0.83
N THR A 187 -22.07 15.95 -0.37
CA THR A 187 -20.72 16.04 -0.93
C THR A 187 -20.72 17.00 -2.12
N THR A 188 -19.60 17.69 -2.29
CA THR A 188 -19.39 18.60 -3.44
C THR A 188 -17.91 18.57 -3.84
N SER A 189 -17.63 18.68 -5.13
CA SER A 189 -16.27 18.82 -5.65
C SER A 189 -15.74 20.27 -5.60
N THR A 190 -16.58 21.22 -5.25
CA THR A 190 -16.21 22.65 -5.16
C THR A 190 -16.26 23.14 -3.75
N ASN A 191 -15.57 24.25 -3.46
CA ASN A 191 -15.56 24.89 -2.15
C ASN A 191 -16.81 25.77 -1.89
N SER A 192 -17.94 25.34 -2.43
CA SER A 192 -19.25 25.99 -2.23
C SER A 192 -20.38 24.99 -2.33
N CYS A 193 -21.48 25.26 -1.67
CA CYS A 193 -22.70 24.50 -1.84
C CYS A 193 -23.95 25.33 -1.58
N THR A 194 -25.09 24.78 -2.01
CA THR A 194 -26.41 25.32 -1.74
C THR A 194 -27.31 24.23 -1.16
N ILE A 195 -27.73 24.40 0.06
CA ILE A 195 -28.76 23.58 0.70
C ILE A 195 -30.12 24.16 0.25
N LYS A 196 -30.97 23.29 -0.30
CA LYS A 196 -32.31 23.65 -0.79
C LYS A 196 -33.38 22.99 0.08
N ASN A 197 -34.62 23.44 -0.10
CA ASN A 197 -35.78 22.90 0.60
C ASN A 197 -35.68 23.02 2.13
N LEU A 198 -35.04 24.07 2.59
CA LEU A 198 -35.12 24.45 3.99
C LEU A 198 -36.56 24.86 4.25
N LYS A 199 -37.13 24.36 5.35
CA LYS A 199 -38.41 24.82 5.86
C LYS A 199 -38.14 25.88 6.93
N GLU A 200 -38.91 26.91 6.93
CA GLU A 200 -38.97 27.76 8.11
C GLU A 200 -39.47 26.89 9.27
N ASP A 201 -38.81 26.98 10.43
CA ASP A 201 -39.32 26.34 11.64
C ASP A 201 -40.72 26.91 11.86
N GLY A 202 -41.71 26.11 11.57
CA GLY A 202 -43.10 26.47 11.76
C GLY A 202 -43.33 26.74 13.24
N SER A 203 -43.67 27.95 13.52
CA SER A 203 -44.38 28.31 14.73
C SER A 203 -45.62 27.42 14.93
#